data_dfa00316f235b398a5899aa6f3493178
#
_entry.id   dfa00316f235b398a5899aa6f3493178
#
_cell.length_a   1.000
_cell.length_b   1.000
_cell.length_c   1.000
_cell.angle_alpha   90.00
_cell.angle_beta   90.00
_cell.angle_gamma   90.00
#
_symmetry.space_group_name_H-M   'P 1'
#
loop_
_entity.id
_entity.type
_entity.pdbx_description
1 polymer ?
#
loop_
_entity_poly.entity_id
_entity_poly.type
_entity_poly.pdbx_seq_one_letter_code
_entity_poly.pdbx_strand_id
1 'polypeptide(L)'
;MHGDFEPLEEYNGDIIRIDRLIEFLPTEHWSWDETGEINLNDISIAIHEAIPEISNPYGDTWKHPVLEQKSREWHIGRIIYFINHPIEIKDIEIDNECSDNFILPQPVIIDGWHRYVAARWLYDQGKLSEIHCRYGGREDLLLYLKGETNEFLEEAI
;
A
#
# COMPACT_ATOMS: atom_id res chain seq x y z
N MET A 1 11.53 2.16 -16.61
CA MET A 1 11.21 1.52 -16.35
C MET A 1 10.31 1.22 -16.36
N HIS A 2 10.39 1.26 -16.85
CA HIS A 2 9.80 0.92 -16.77
C HIS A 2 9.36 0.42 -16.19
N GLY A 3 9.54 0.79 -16.95
CA GLY A 3 8.53 0.41 -16.09
C GLY A 3 8.44 -1.04 -15.89
N ASP A 4 8.58 -1.35 -14.75
CA ASP A 4 8.49 -2.72 -14.33
C ASP A 4 7.04 -3.20 -14.25
N PHE A 5 6.11 -2.35 -14.69
CA PHE A 5 4.71 -2.69 -14.62
C PHE A 5 4.21 -3.35 -15.88
N GLU A 6 3.30 -4.28 -15.72
CA GLU A 6 2.57 -4.84 -16.83
C GLU A 6 1.66 -3.77 -17.42
N PRO A 7 1.25 -3.92 -18.66
CA PRO A 7 0.27 -3.00 -19.24
C PRO A 7 -0.95 -2.88 -18.36
N LEU A 8 -1.42 -1.65 -18.14
CA LEU A 8 -2.53 -1.39 -17.25
C LEU A 8 -3.80 -2.12 -17.64
N GLU A 9 -4.04 -2.24 -18.93
CA GLU A 9 -5.23 -2.91 -19.42
C GLU A 9 -5.28 -4.40 -19.15
N GLU A 10 -4.16 -4.97 -18.74
CA GLU A 10 -4.12 -6.39 -18.38
C GLU A 10 -4.40 -6.64 -16.92
N TYR A 11 -4.43 -5.59 -16.12
CA TYR A 11 -4.69 -5.76 -14.71
C TYR A 11 -6.19 -5.91 -14.45
N ASN A 12 -6.55 -6.96 -13.72
CA ASN A 12 -7.95 -7.27 -13.43
C ASN A 12 -8.35 -6.73 -12.05
N GLY A 13 -8.27 -5.45 -11.89
CA GLY A 13 -8.63 -4.76 -10.65
C GLY A 13 -8.77 -3.29 -10.95
N ASP A 14 -8.55 -2.47 -9.95
CA ASP A 14 -8.66 -1.03 -10.06
C ASP A 14 -7.30 -0.38 -10.03
N ILE A 15 -7.14 0.70 -10.77
CA ILE A 15 -5.90 1.46 -10.79
C ILE A 15 -6.22 2.86 -10.29
N ILE A 16 -5.61 3.25 -9.18
CA ILE A 16 -5.91 4.52 -8.54
C ILE A 16 -4.64 5.36 -8.41
N ARG A 17 -4.85 6.66 -8.26
CA ARG A 17 -3.75 7.62 -8.14
C ARG A 17 -3.28 7.71 -6.70
N ILE A 18 -1.99 7.64 -6.51
CA ILE A 18 -1.41 7.73 -5.18
C ILE A 18 -1.65 9.12 -4.58
N ASP A 19 -1.52 10.18 -5.38
CA ASP A 19 -1.71 11.54 -4.88
C ASP A 19 -3.13 11.78 -4.36
N ARG A 20 -4.11 11.09 -4.92
CA ARG A 20 -5.49 11.20 -4.44
C ARG A 20 -5.69 10.39 -3.17
N LEU A 21 -5.09 9.22 -3.09
CA LEU A 21 -5.19 8.37 -1.90
C LEU A 21 -4.53 9.02 -0.70
N ILE A 22 -3.41 9.69 -0.90
CA ILE A 22 -2.68 10.37 0.18
C ILE A 22 -3.54 11.43 0.85
N GLU A 23 -4.47 12.05 0.15
CA GLU A 23 -5.37 13.03 0.75
C GLU A 23 -6.14 12.45 1.93
N PHE A 24 -6.41 11.16 1.89
CA PHE A 24 -7.14 10.45 2.95
C PHE A 24 -6.21 9.71 3.90
N LEU A 25 -5.02 9.36 3.45
CA LEU A 25 -4.04 8.60 4.22
C LEU A 25 -2.71 9.35 4.24
N PRO A 26 -2.67 10.53 4.89
CA PRO A 26 -1.47 11.37 4.83
C PRO A 26 -0.33 10.91 5.72
N THR A 27 -0.56 9.95 6.58
CA THR A 27 0.44 9.45 7.51
C THR A 27 1.66 8.93 6.77
N GLU A 28 2.85 9.28 7.25
CA GLU A 28 4.11 8.83 6.66
C GLU A 28 4.92 7.94 7.59
N HIS A 29 4.25 7.37 8.58
CA HIS A 29 4.86 6.41 9.47
C HIS A 29 3.88 5.31 9.79
N TRP A 30 4.39 4.12 10.02
CA TRP A 30 3.57 2.93 10.23
C TRP A 30 4.23 2.06 11.29
N SER A 31 3.44 1.21 11.92
CA SER A 31 3.96 0.26 12.88
C SER A 31 3.21 -1.06 12.75
N TRP A 32 3.91 -2.13 13.01
CA TRP A 32 3.36 -3.47 13.01
C TRP A 32 3.71 -4.10 14.35
N ASP A 33 2.74 -4.73 14.98
CA ASP A 33 2.96 -5.38 16.27
C ASP A 33 3.67 -4.42 17.24
N GLU A 34 4.82 -4.78 17.73
CA GLU A 34 5.57 -3.99 18.69
C GLU A 34 6.89 -3.47 18.09
N THR A 35 6.93 -3.30 16.79
CA THR A 35 8.17 -2.92 16.12
C THR A 35 8.58 -1.46 16.31
N GLY A 36 7.70 -0.63 16.83
CA GLY A 36 7.90 0.81 16.80
C GLY A 36 7.58 1.37 15.42
N GLU A 37 7.72 2.68 15.28
CA GLU A 37 7.39 3.33 14.03
C GLU A 37 8.45 3.12 12.95
N ILE A 38 7.97 2.93 11.73
CA ILE A 38 8.80 2.90 10.53
C ILE A 38 8.30 4.01 9.63
N ASN A 39 9.16 4.97 9.30
CA ASN A 39 8.80 6.07 8.43
C ASN A 39 9.56 5.98 7.10
N LEU A 40 9.23 6.88 6.17
CA LEU A 40 9.87 6.86 4.85
C LEU A 40 11.38 7.03 4.95
N ASN A 41 11.85 7.85 5.87
CA ASN A 41 13.27 8.05 6.05
C ASN A 41 13.97 6.79 6.55
N ASP A 42 13.31 6.05 7.44
CA ASP A 42 13.86 4.78 7.93
C ASP A 42 14.07 3.79 6.78
N ILE A 43 13.15 3.79 5.83
CA ILE A 43 13.24 2.93 4.65
C ILE A 43 14.44 3.35 3.79
N SER A 44 14.61 4.65 3.59
CA SER A 44 15.75 5.16 2.83
C SER A 44 17.08 4.79 3.49
N ILE A 45 17.15 4.90 4.81
CA ILE A 45 18.34 4.53 5.56
C ILE A 45 18.61 3.03 5.40
N ALA A 46 17.58 2.22 5.51
CA ALA A 46 17.72 0.76 5.39
C ALA A 46 18.22 0.37 4.00
N ILE A 47 17.73 1.04 2.96
CA ILE A 47 18.21 0.77 1.60
C ILE A 47 19.69 1.16 1.47
N HIS A 48 20.06 2.30 2.03
CA HIS A 48 21.44 2.75 2.01
C HIS A 48 22.36 1.77 2.76
N GLU A 49 21.88 1.20 3.84
CA GLU A 49 22.62 0.24 4.63
C GLU A 49 22.56 -1.18 4.10
N ALA A 50 21.94 -1.36 2.95
CA ALA A 50 21.83 -2.64 2.25
C ALA A 50 21.12 -3.72 3.08
N ILE A 51 20.10 -3.32 3.82
CA ILE A 51 19.24 -4.30 4.53
C ILE A 51 18.62 -5.21 3.46
N PRO A 52 18.70 -6.52 3.62
CA PRO A 52 18.20 -7.43 2.58
C PRO A 52 16.70 -7.43 2.46
N GLU A 53 16.25 -7.57 1.22
CA GLU A 53 14.82 -7.73 0.97
C GLU A 53 14.37 -9.12 1.42
N ILE A 54 13.09 -9.23 1.78
CA ILE A 54 12.50 -10.50 2.17
C ILE A 54 11.40 -10.86 1.17
N SER A 55 11.72 -11.81 0.30
CA SER A 55 10.81 -12.19 -0.79
C SER A 55 9.74 -13.17 -0.34
N ASN A 56 10.04 -14.00 0.64
CA ASN A 56 9.09 -15.01 1.11
C ASN A 56 8.59 -14.65 2.50
N PRO A 57 7.32 -14.22 2.64
CA PRO A 57 6.80 -13.81 3.93
C PRO A 57 6.73 -14.93 4.95
N TYR A 58 6.77 -16.19 4.50
CA TYR A 58 6.67 -17.35 5.38
C TYR A 58 8.01 -17.97 5.71
N GLY A 59 9.10 -17.45 5.11
CA GLY A 59 10.41 -18.03 5.30
C GLY A 59 10.54 -19.37 4.60
N ASP A 60 11.53 -20.14 5.02
CA ASP A 60 11.85 -21.44 4.39
C ASP A 60 11.09 -22.60 4.99
N THR A 61 10.21 -22.35 5.95
CA THR A 61 9.53 -23.43 6.65
C THR A 61 8.03 -23.24 6.64
N TRP A 62 7.36 -24.35 6.82
CA TRP A 62 5.92 -24.42 6.96
C TRP A 62 5.43 -23.98 8.32
N LYS A 63 6.35 -23.72 9.25
CA LYS A 63 5.97 -23.47 10.62
C LYS A 63 5.29 -22.12 10.69
N HIS A 64 4.12 -22.11 11.12
CA HIS A 64 3.16 -21.06 11.42
C HIS A 64 3.75 -19.66 11.65
N PRO A 65 4.27 -19.00 10.62
CA PRO A 65 4.85 -17.67 10.80
C PRO A 65 3.81 -16.65 11.27
N VAL A 66 2.56 -16.94 11.01
CA VAL A 66 1.47 -16.04 11.43
C VAL A 66 1.31 -15.99 12.94
N LEU A 67 1.85 -16.96 13.66
CA LEU A 67 1.78 -16.98 15.12
C LEU A 67 2.95 -16.28 15.79
N GLU A 68 3.93 -15.84 15.01
CA GLU A 68 5.10 -15.18 15.54
C GLU A 68 5.11 -13.71 15.13
N GLN A 69 5.42 -12.85 16.08
CA GLN A 69 5.61 -11.45 15.75
C GLN A 69 6.89 -11.34 14.93
N LYS A 70 6.84 -10.54 13.91
CA LYS A 70 7.98 -10.33 13.06
C LYS A 70 8.77 -9.10 13.53
N SER A 71 10.08 -9.13 13.33
CA SER A 71 10.95 -8.04 13.74
C SER A 71 10.73 -6.81 12.84
N ARG A 72 11.23 -5.69 13.33
CA ARG A 72 11.21 -4.45 12.56
C ARG A 72 11.98 -4.64 11.25
N GLU A 73 13.11 -5.32 11.30
CA GLU A 73 13.93 -5.59 10.11
C GLU A 73 13.18 -6.45 9.10
N TRP A 74 12.38 -7.38 9.58
CA TRP A 74 11.57 -8.21 8.69
C TRP A 74 10.55 -7.36 7.93
N HIS A 75 9.86 -6.46 8.63
CA HIS A 75 8.87 -5.59 7.99
C HIS A 75 9.54 -4.66 6.98
N ILE A 76 10.68 -4.09 7.34
CA ILE A 76 11.44 -3.23 6.43
C ILE A 76 11.90 -4.04 5.21
N GLY A 77 12.38 -5.27 5.43
CA GLY A 77 12.80 -6.14 4.33
C GLY A 77 11.66 -6.47 3.38
N ARG A 78 10.46 -6.67 3.91
CA ARG A 78 9.28 -6.89 3.05
C ARG A 78 8.97 -5.65 2.21
N ILE A 79 9.06 -4.48 2.82
CA ILE A 79 8.83 -3.23 2.08
C ILE A 79 9.87 -3.08 0.99
N ILE A 80 11.15 -3.33 1.31
CA ILE A 80 12.23 -3.24 0.33
C ILE A 80 12.01 -4.22 -0.82
N TYR A 81 11.51 -5.42 -0.54
CA TYR A 81 11.20 -6.36 -1.59
C TYR A 81 10.26 -5.75 -2.63
N PHE A 82 9.18 -5.11 -2.18
CA PHE A 82 8.23 -4.51 -3.12
C PHE A 82 8.81 -3.27 -3.82
N ILE A 83 9.68 -2.55 -3.15
CA ILE A 83 10.38 -1.43 -3.80
C ILE A 83 11.23 -1.94 -4.97
N ASN A 84 11.89 -3.08 -4.79
CA ASN A 84 12.73 -3.68 -5.82
C ASN A 84 11.92 -4.44 -6.88
N HIS A 85 10.67 -4.76 -6.59
CA HIS A 85 9.80 -5.52 -7.49
C HIS A 85 8.44 -4.83 -7.62
N PRO A 86 8.42 -3.61 -8.18
CA PRO A 86 7.17 -2.83 -8.20
C PRO A 86 6.02 -3.49 -8.97
N ILE A 87 6.32 -4.39 -9.88
CA ILE A 87 5.29 -5.13 -10.59
C ILE A 87 4.44 -5.98 -9.64
N GLU A 88 4.96 -6.28 -8.46
CA GLU A 88 4.23 -7.04 -7.46
C GLU A 88 3.44 -6.17 -6.50
N ILE A 89 3.47 -4.85 -6.68
CA ILE A 89 2.62 -3.94 -5.92
C ILE A 89 1.24 -3.94 -6.59
N LYS A 90 0.44 -4.92 -6.25
CA LYS A 90 -0.90 -5.09 -6.82
C LYS A 90 -1.79 -5.79 -5.81
N ASP A 91 -3.09 -5.77 -6.10
CA ASP A 91 -4.10 -6.41 -5.26
C ASP A 91 -4.10 -5.90 -3.82
N ILE A 92 -3.73 -4.63 -3.63
CA ILE A 92 -3.91 -4.00 -2.32
C ILE A 92 -5.40 -3.90 -2.09
N GLU A 93 -5.89 -4.44 -0.99
CA GLU A 93 -7.32 -4.41 -0.71
C GLU A 93 -7.68 -3.14 0.04
N ILE A 94 -8.57 -2.36 -0.56
CA ILE A 94 -9.01 -1.08 -0.02
C ILE A 94 -10.52 -1.08 0.06
N ASP A 95 -11.05 -0.62 1.18
CA ASP A 95 -12.47 -0.48 1.37
C ASP A 95 -12.73 0.90 1.96
N ASN A 96 -13.94 1.17 2.38
CA ASN A 96 -14.27 2.40 3.07
C ASN A 96 -14.62 2.11 4.53
N GLU A 97 -14.31 3.06 5.39
CA GLU A 97 -14.68 3.00 6.78
C GLU A 97 -16.21 3.07 6.91
N CYS A 98 -16.77 2.33 7.86
CA CYS A 98 -18.21 2.31 8.06
C CYS A 98 -18.53 2.80 9.47
N SER A 99 -19.66 3.48 9.60
CA SER A 99 -20.18 3.91 10.89
C SER A 99 -21.66 3.63 10.90
N ASP A 100 -22.10 2.76 11.80
CA ASP A 100 -23.48 2.29 11.84
C ASP A 100 -23.89 1.72 10.48
N ASN A 101 -24.86 2.34 9.82
CA ASN A 101 -25.33 1.88 8.52
C ASN A 101 -24.77 2.72 7.36
N PHE A 102 -23.77 3.53 7.66
CA PHE A 102 -23.23 4.46 6.66
C PHE A 102 -21.85 4.03 6.20
N ILE A 103 -21.56 4.25 4.93
CA ILE A 103 -20.23 4.06 4.37
C ILE A 103 -19.61 5.44 4.26
N LEU A 104 -18.55 5.68 5.04
CA LEU A 104 -17.91 6.99 5.13
C LEU A 104 -16.97 7.21 3.94
N PRO A 105 -16.73 8.48 3.57
CA PRO A 105 -15.80 8.79 2.48
C PRO A 105 -14.35 8.76 2.97
N GLN A 106 -13.96 7.64 3.57
CA GLN A 106 -12.63 7.45 4.11
C GLN A 106 -12.12 6.07 3.71
N PRO A 107 -11.19 6.00 2.74
CA PRO A 107 -10.63 4.71 2.38
C PRO A 107 -9.77 4.14 3.49
N VAL A 108 -9.82 2.82 3.63
CA VAL A 108 -8.98 2.11 4.58
C VAL A 108 -8.32 0.95 3.86
N ILE A 109 -7.07 0.69 4.19
CA ILE A 109 -6.35 -0.43 3.63
C ILE A 109 -6.64 -1.66 4.49
N ILE A 110 -7.26 -2.65 3.86
CA ILE A 110 -7.63 -3.89 4.55
C ILE A 110 -6.45 -4.86 4.54
N ASP A 111 -5.76 -4.94 3.42
CA ASP A 111 -4.61 -5.84 3.28
C ASP A 111 -3.64 -5.25 2.29
N GLY A 112 -2.35 -5.53 2.51
CA GLY A 112 -1.31 -5.07 1.61
C GLY A 112 -0.56 -3.84 2.10
N TRP A 113 -0.45 -3.66 3.41
CA TRP A 113 0.26 -2.51 3.97
C TRP A 113 1.71 -2.42 3.51
N HIS A 114 2.44 -3.54 3.44
CA HIS A 114 3.84 -3.48 2.97
C HIS A 114 3.90 -3.01 1.52
N ARG A 115 2.97 -3.46 0.70
CA ARG A 115 2.88 -3.02 -0.70
C ARG A 115 2.54 -1.54 -0.79
N TYR A 116 1.60 -1.09 0.05
CA TYR A 116 1.23 0.32 0.07
C TYR A 116 2.39 1.20 0.52
N VAL A 117 3.09 0.82 1.58
CA VAL A 117 4.21 1.62 2.09
C VAL A 117 5.33 1.69 1.04
N ALA A 118 5.60 0.57 0.36
CA ALA A 118 6.55 0.58 -0.75
C ALA A 118 6.12 1.54 -1.85
N ALA A 119 4.83 1.54 -2.19
CA ALA A 119 4.31 2.46 -3.20
C ALA A 119 4.47 3.91 -2.76
N ARG A 120 4.22 4.21 -1.48
CA ARG A 120 4.40 5.56 -0.94
C ARG A 120 5.85 6.01 -1.04
N TRP A 121 6.79 5.12 -0.72
CA TRP A 121 8.21 5.44 -0.84
C TRP A 121 8.57 5.72 -2.31
N LEU A 122 8.10 4.87 -3.21
CA LEU A 122 8.36 5.06 -4.65
C LEU A 122 7.73 6.34 -5.16
N TYR A 123 6.54 6.68 -4.68
CA TYR A 123 5.89 7.93 -5.06
C TYR A 123 6.73 9.13 -4.59
N ASP A 124 7.22 9.06 -3.37
CA ASP A 124 8.04 10.14 -2.81
C ASP A 124 9.34 10.33 -3.61
N GLN A 125 9.85 9.25 -4.20
CA GLN A 125 11.02 9.31 -5.06
C GLN A 125 10.70 9.68 -6.51
N GLY A 126 9.44 9.95 -6.82
CA GLY A 126 9.02 10.28 -8.17
C GLY A 126 9.03 9.12 -9.14
N LYS A 127 8.94 7.90 -8.62
CA LYS A 127 9.05 6.68 -9.44
C LYS A 127 7.74 5.97 -9.68
N LEU A 128 6.69 6.34 -8.98
CA LEU A 128 5.39 5.68 -9.09
C LEU A 128 4.30 6.69 -8.83
N SER A 129 3.23 6.67 -9.63
CA SER A 129 2.12 7.61 -9.45
C SER A 129 0.77 6.92 -9.27
N GLU A 130 0.70 5.64 -9.60
CA GLU A 130 -0.54 4.87 -9.52
C GLU A 130 -0.28 3.54 -8.83
N ILE A 131 -1.32 2.99 -8.22
CA ILE A 131 -1.22 1.66 -7.63
C ILE A 131 -2.37 0.79 -8.10
N HIS A 132 -2.11 -0.50 -8.15
CA HIS A 132 -3.09 -1.52 -8.49
C HIS A 132 -3.74 -2.00 -7.19
N CYS A 133 -5.05 -1.97 -7.14
CA CYS A 133 -5.78 -2.34 -5.94
C CYS A 133 -7.08 -3.05 -6.27
N ARG A 134 -7.73 -3.54 -5.24
CA ARG A 134 -9.09 -4.05 -5.34
C ARG A 134 -9.90 -3.21 -4.37
N TYR A 135 -10.76 -2.40 -4.93
CA TYR A 135 -11.54 -1.44 -4.16
C TYR A 135 -12.96 -1.96 -3.95
N GLY A 136 -13.34 -2.15 -2.69
CA GLY A 136 -14.65 -2.65 -2.37
C GLY A 136 -15.61 -1.62 -1.78
N GLY A 137 -15.20 -0.35 -1.74
CA GLY A 137 -15.97 0.68 -1.10
C GLY A 137 -16.90 1.45 -2.05
N ARG A 138 -17.07 2.71 -1.74
CA ARG A 138 -18.00 3.57 -2.48
C ARG A 138 -17.51 3.84 -3.89
N GLU A 139 -18.42 3.71 -4.84
CA GLU A 139 -18.07 3.91 -6.25
C GLU A 139 -17.68 5.36 -6.54
N ASP A 140 -18.38 6.33 -5.94
CA ASP A 140 -18.04 7.73 -6.17
C ASP A 140 -16.62 8.06 -5.72
N LEU A 141 -16.20 7.48 -4.59
CA LEU A 141 -14.85 7.69 -4.11
C LEU A 141 -13.83 6.97 -4.99
N LEU A 142 -14.17 5.80 -5.48
CA LEU A 142 -13.29 5.08 -6.40
C LEU A 142 -13.03 5.91 -7.66
N LEU A 143 -14.07 6.53 -8.23
CA LEU A 143 -13.91 7.36 -9.40
C LEU A 143 -13.00 8.56 -9.12
N TYR A 144 -13.13 9.14 -7.92
CA TYR A 144 -12.25 10.23 -7.51
C TYR A 144 -10.79 9.74 -7.40
N LEU A 145 -10.58 8.60 -6.78
CA LEU A 145 -9.23 8.05 -6.63
C LEU A 145 -8.61 7.68 -7.97
N LYS A 146 -9.42 7.28 -8.94
CA LYS A 146 -8.93 7.01 -10.29
C LYS A 146 -8.61 8.29 -11.08
N GLY A 147 -9.05 9.43 -10.58
CA GLY A 147 -8.88 10.68 -11.29
C GLY A 147 -9.93 10.92 -12.37
N GLU A 148 -11.01 10.14 -12.38
CA GLU A 148 -12.08 10.26 -13.37
C GLU A 148 -13.08 11.33 -13.00
N THR A 149 -13.14 11.70 -11.70
CA THR A 149 -13.97 12.82 -11.25
C THR A 149 -13.13 13.66 -10.31
N ASN A 150 -13.57 14.90 -10.05
CA ASN A 150 -12.91 15.78 -9.10
C ASN A 150 -13.72 15.94 -7.81
N GLU A 151 -14.81 15.22 -7.69
CA GLU A 151 -15.72 15.35 -6.56
C GLU A 151 -16.22 14.00 -6.09
N PHE A 152 -16.56 13.94 -4.81
CA PHE A 152 -17.19 12.81 -4.19
C PHE A 152 -18.10 13.33 -3.09
N LEU A 153 -19.05 12.51 -2.63
CA LEU A 153 -19.94 12.93 -1.55
C LEU A 153 -19.19 12.89 -0.22
N GLU A 154 -19.20 13.99 0.49
CA GLU A 154 -18.50 14.08 1.78
C GLU A 154 -19.31 13.50 2.92
N GLU A 155 -20.60 13.32 2.72
CA GLU A 155 -21.47 12.76 3.74
C GLU A 155 -21.62 11.25 3.56
N ALA A 156 -21.95 10.57 4.65
CA ALA A 156 -22.21 9.15 4.62
C ALA A 156 -23.47 8.88 3.79
N ILE A 157 -23.46 7.74 3.12
CA ILE A 157 -24.58 7.34 2.26
C ILE A 157 -25.33 6.21 2.94
#